data_e02f406ca86c9aaecd9447c3366dacc6
#
_entry.id   e02f406ca86c9aaecd9447c3366dacc6
#
_cell.length_a   1.000
_cell.length_b   1.000
_cell.length_c   1.000
_cell.angle_alpha   90.00
_cell.angle_beta   90.00
_cell.angle_gamma   90.00
#
_symmetry.space_group_name_H-M   'P 1'
#
loop_
_entity.id
_entity.type
_entity.pdbx_description
1 polymer ?
#
loop_
_entity_poly.entity_id
_entity_poly.type
_entity_poly.pdbx_seq_one_letter_code
_entity_poly.pdbx_strand_id
1 'polypeptide(L)'
;MMEQETIVWKGYLACVGEDSCVVQSPWLLADDCVFGADSDHTTLAVAAIQLLQSKGCNLSSINALPDVEASIITMTTGVEVVQATEDDSTELSADWDLCIGDDARVVVCKTDSDVELWEPEGTIEVDADFHQEITSAWQKECNPNHVSQGAYVSKQQYDEGSAARLNLMGQQLGEEMIWPPRQMDNNGLAIPQASTPLHGVASVESWTKLAPAGAPSEFSFRAPILGGITTVFVRFEQGPRGVFLLVDDEDNNPKIGDQVRFVTRRIYAQEAFIRYGLKCQIVKE
;
A
#
# COMPACT_ATOMS: atom_id res chain seq x y z
N MET A 1 -9.56 -29.61 -13.76
CA MET A 1 -8.64 -28.48 -13.66
C MET A 1 -9.52 -27.24 -13.76
N MET A 2 -9.74 -26.51 -12.68
CA MET A 2 -10.40 -25.20 -12.77
C MET A 2 -9.37 -24.26 -13.40
N GLU A 3 -9.72 -23.60 -14.51
CA GLU A 3 -8.91 -22.49 -15.03
C GLU A 3 -8.85 -21.43 -13.93
N GLN A 4 -7.66 -21.20 -13.39
CA GLN A 4 -7.44 -20.09 -12.45
C GLN A 4 -7.47 -18.82 -13.30
N GLU A 5 -8.47 -17.97 -13.04
CA GLU A 5 -8.66 -16.72 -13.77
C GLU A 5 -7.75 -15.63 -13.18
N THR A 6 -7.06 -14.89 -14.05
CA THR A 6 -6.36 -13.67 -13.65
C THR A 6 -7.36 -12.58 -13.35
N ILE A 7 -7.26 -12.00 -12.16
CA ILE A 7 -8.11 -10.88 -11.71
C ILE A 7 -7.27 -9.62 -11.46
N VAL A 8 -7.90 -8.45 -11.56
CA VAL A 8 -7.31 -7.18 -11.12
C VAL A 8 -7.70 -6.90 -9.67
N TRP A 9 -6.72 -6.88 -8.78
CA TRP A 9 -6.91 -6.65 -7.36
C TRP A 9 -6.04 -5.51 -6.86
N LYS A 10 -6.67 -4.41 -6.44
CA LYS A 10 -5.98 -3.23 -5.89
C LYS A 10 -4.88 -2.66 -6.79
N GLY A 11 -5.06 -2.74 -8.13
CA GLY A 11 -4.10 -2.28 -9.13
C GLY A 11 -3.02 -3.30 -9.49
N TYR A 12 -3.07 -4.48 -8.93
CA TYR A 12 -2.18 -5.59 -9.25
C TYR A 12 -2.93 -6.69 -10.01
N LEU A 13 -2.18 -7.55 -10.68
CA LEU A 13 -2.70 -8.79 -11.25
C LEU A 13 -2.58 -9.90 -10.22
N ALA A 14 -3.59 -10.73 -10.12
CA ALA A 14 -3.61 -11.81 -9.14
C ALA A 14 -4.25 -13.08 -9.69
N CYS A 15 -3.71 -14.22 -9.27
CA CYS A 15 -4.32 -15.54 -9.40
C CYS A 15 -4.47 -16.13 -8.01
N VAL A 16 -5.64 -16.72 -7.73
CA VAL A 16 -5.98 -17.27 -6.41
C VAL A 16 -6.35 -18.72 -6.54
N GLY A 17 -5.63 -19.57 -5.82
CA GLY A 17 -5.99 -20.98 -5.58
C GLY A 17 -6.70 -21.15 -4.23
N GLU A 18 -6.90 -22.41 -3.82
CA GLU A 18 -7.48 -22.75 -2.52
C GLU A 18 -6.53 -22.41 -1.37
N ASP A 19 -5.25 -22.75 -1.51
CA ASP A 19 -4.20 -22.63 -0.51
C ASP A 19 -3.02 -21.75 -0.98
N SER A 20 -3.25 -20.90 -1.98
CA SER A 20 -2.21 -20.03 -2.53
C SER A 20 -2.77 -18.81 -3.25
N CYS A 21 -1.93 -17.81 -3.37
CA CYS A 21 -2.20 -16.61 -4.15
C CYS A 21 -0.89 -16.08 -4.74
N VAL A 22 -0.91 -15.76 -6.02
CA VAL A 22 0.15 -15.02 -6.70
C VAL A 22 -0.36 -13.62 -6.96
N VAL A 23 0.41 -12.61 -6.54
CA VAL A 23 0.13 -11.19 -6.86
C VAL A 23 1.36 -10.58 -7.48
N GLN A 24 1.18 -9.92 -8.60
CA GLN A 24 2.28 -9.23 -9.30
C GLN A 24 1.88 -7.85 -9.79
N SER A 25 2.89 -7.03 -10.04
CA SER A 25 2.74 -5.78 -10.76
C SER A 25 2.22 -6.03 -12.18
N PRO A 26 1.35 -5.17 -12.72
CA PRO A 26 0.96 -5.27 -14.13
C PRO A 26 2.04 -4.74 -15.09
N TRP A 27 3.13 -4.15 -14.59
CA TRP A 27 4.15 -3.49 -15.41
C TRP A 27 5.19 -4.46 -15.93
N LEU A 28 5.50 -4.34 -17.22
CA LEU A 28 6.53 -5.08 -17.92
C LEU A 28 7.61 -4.14 -18.46
N LEU A 29 8.86 -4.56 -18.33
CA LEU A 29 10.02 -3.95 -18.96
C LEU A 29 10.78 -5.03 -19.72
N ALA A 30 10.69 -5.03 -21.05
CA ALA A 30 11.29 -6.06 -21.90
C ALA A 30 10.94 -7.50 -21.46
N ASP A 31 9.65 -7.75 -21.21
CA ASP A 31 9.06 -9.02 -20.71
C ASP A 31 9.31 -9.34 -19.23
N ASP A 32 10.18 -8.60 -18.53
CA ASP A 32 10.38 -8.77 -17.10
C ASP A 32 9.31 -8.01 -16.29
N CYS A 33 8.76 -8.66 -15.26
CA CYS A 33 7.81 -8.04 -14.35
C CYS A 33 8.53 -7.07 -13.39
N VAL A 34 8.17 -5.77 -13.45
CA VAL A 34 8.82 -4.71 -12.68
C VAL A 34 7.83 -3.98 -11.78
N PHE A 35 8.32 -3.37 -10.69
CA PHE A 35 7.47 -2.60 -9.80
C PHE A 35 6.91 -1.36 -10.48
N GLY A 36 5.66 -1.06 -10.15
CA GLY A 36 5.06 0.22 -10.47
C GLY A 36 5.69 1.38 -9.69
N ALA A 37 5.26 2.60 -10.00
CA ALA A 37 5.91 3.83 -9.50
C ALA A 37 5.87 3.96 -7.96
N ASP A 38 4.88 3.40 -7.29
CA ASP A 38 4.72 3.47 -5.83
C ASP A 38 4.52 2.11 -5.15
N SER A 39 4.87 1.03 -5.83
CA SER A 39 4.77 -0.34 -5.32
C SER A 39 6.13 -0.96 -4.96
N ASP A 40 6.10 -1.99 -4.14
CA ASP A 40 7.21 -2.85 -3.74
C ASP A 40 6.69 -4.19 -3.21
N HIS A 41 7.57 -5.10 -2.79
CA HIS A 41 7.16 -6.39 -2.24
C HIS A 41 6.22 -6.26 -1.03
N THR A 42 6.42 -5.26 -0.16
CA THR A 42 5.52 -5.03 0.99
C THR A 42 4.09 -4.74 0.55
N THR A 43 3.93 -3.87 -0.46
CA THR A 43 2.60 -3.49 -0.96
C THR A 43 1.90 -4.63 -1.71
N LEU A 44 2.67 -5.46 -2.44
CA LEU A 44 2.16 -6.67 -3.07
C LEU A 44 1.77 -7.72 -2.02
N ALA A 45 2.60 -7.94 -0.99
CA ALA A 45 2.31 -8.87 0.10
C ALA A 45 1.03 -8.49 0.85
N VAL A 46 0.86 -7.21 1.19
CA VAL A 46 -0.40 -6.71 1.77
C VAL A 46 -1.59 -7.01 0.87
N ALA A 47 -1.47 -6.78 -0.43
CA ALA A 47 -2.55 -7.06 -1.38
C ALA A 47 -2.87 -8.57 -1.47
N ALA A 48 -1.85 -9.44 -1.49
CA ALA A 48 -2.02 -10.89 -1.54
C ALA A 48 -2.73 -11.44 -0.29
N ILE A 49 -2.27 -11.03 0.89
CA ILE A 49 -2.88 -11.44 2.16
C ILE A 49 -4.34 -10.97 2.24
N GLN A 50 -4.62 -9.71 1.91
CA GLN A 50 -5.98 -9.18 1.91
C GLN A 50 -6.89 -9.88 0.88
N LEU A 51 -6.34 -10.34 -0.24
CA LEU A 51 -7.08 -11.10 -1.22
C LEU A 51 -7.48 -12.48 -0.68
N LEU A 52 -6.55 -13.22 -0.07
CA LEU A 52 -6.83 -14.49 0.59
C LEU A 52 -7.85 -14.33 1.72
N GLN A 53 -7.70 -13.31 2.56
CA GLN A 53 -8.68 -12.99 3.62
C GLN A 53 -10.08 -12.71 3.03
N SER A 54 -10.17 -11.99 1.91
CA SER A 54 -11.44 -11.71 1.22
C SER A 54 -12.12 -12.97 0.67
N LYS A 55 -11.35 -14.03 0.43
CA LYS A 55 -11.85 -15.36 0.02
C LYS A 55 -12.18 -16.26 1.21
N GLY A 56 -12.00 -15.78 2.43
CA GLY A 56 -12.31 -16.52 3.65
C GLY A 56 -11.15 -17.39 4.17
N CYS A 57 -9.95 -17.25 3.62
CA CYS A 57 -8.78 -17.95 4.14
C CYS A 57 -8.41 -17.40 5.52
N ASN A 58 -8.15 -18.30 6.47
CA ASN A 58 -7.71 -17.92 7.80
C ASN A 58 -6.18 -17.88 7.86
N LEU A 59 -5.63 -16.66 7.78
CA LEU A 59 -4.21 -16.39 7.98
C LEU A 59 -4.03 -15.69 9.33
N SER A 60 -3.48 -16.37 10.31
CA SER A 60 -3.11 -15.76 11.60
C SER A 60 -1.65 -15.36 11.64
N SER A 61 -0.77 -16.13 11.00
CA SER A 61 0.66 -15.87 10.92
C SER A 61 1.22 -16.28 9.55
N ILE A 62 2.33 -15.66 9.17
CA ILE A 62 3.02 -15.92 7.90
C ILE A 62 4.54 -15.80 8.07
N ASN A 63 5.27 -16.76 7.53
CA ASN A 63 6.72 -16.69 7.44
C ASN A 63 7.12 -15.74 6.30
N ALA A 64 8.06 -14.83 6.53
CA ALA A 64 8.54 -13.90 5.53
C ALA A 64 10.05 -13.67 5.61
N LEU A 65 10.64 -13.32 4.48
CA LEU A 65 12.03 -12.83 4.42
C LEU A 65 12.12 -11.37 4.93
N PRO A 66 13.31 -10.90 5.33
CA PRO A 66 13.49 -9.54 5.85
C PRO A 66 13.28 -8.41 4.82
N ASP A 67 13.11 -8.75 3.53
CA ASP A 67 12.94 -7.77 2.44
C ASP A 67 11.54 -7.12 2.38
N VAL A 68 10.66 -7.45 3.32
CA VAL A 68 9.34 -6.81 3.49
C VAL A 68 9.22 -6.16 4.86
N GLU A 69 8.45 -5.08 4.92
CA GLU A 69 8.16 -4.36 6.15
C GLU A 69 7.09 -5.09 6.99
N ALA A 70 7.55 -6.01 7.85
CA ALA A 70 6.68 -6.86 8.69
C ALA A 70 5.63 -6.06 9.48
N SER A 71 6.04 -4.92 10.03
CA SER A 71 5.15 -4.05 10.81
C SER A 71 3.98 -3.50 9.98
N ILE A 72 4.22 -3.17 8.70
CA ILE A 72 3.19 -2.68 7.78
C ILE A 72 2.22 -3.80 7.41
N ILE A 73 2.74 -5.00 7.11
CA ILE A 73 1.90 -6.17 6.83
C ILE A 73 1.01 -6.45 8.04
N THR A 74 1.59 -6.56 9.24
CA THR A 74 0.83 -6.84 10.47
C THR A 74 -0.21 -5.75 10.76
N MET A 75 0.17 -4.47 10.69
CA MET A 75 -0.76 -3.37 10.93
C MET A 75 -1.93 -3.33 9.95
N THR A 76 -1.69 -3.70 8.67
CA THR A 76 -2.67 -3.55 7.60
C THR A 76 -3.59 -4.77 7.46
N THR A 77 -3.09 -5.96 7.78
CA THR A 77 -3.79 -7.23 7.56
C THR A 77 -4.21 -7.93 8.85
N GLY A 78 -3.61 -7.57 9.99
CA GLY A 78 -3.78 -8.26 11.26
C GLY A 78 -3.03 -9.61 11.34
N VAL A 79 -2.25 -9.96 10.31
CA VAL A 79 -1.47 -11.21 10.25
C VAL A 79 -0.13 -10.99 10.92
N GLU A 80 0.26 -11.88 11.83
CA GLU A 80 1.57 -11.86 12.46
C GLU A 80 2.64 -12.30 11.44
N VAL A 81 3.70 -11.50 11.29
CA VAL A 81 4.81 -11.82 10.38
C VAL A 81 5.98 -12.37 11.18
N VAL A 82 6.34 -13.62 10.90
CA VAL A 82 7.47 -14.31 11.47
C VAL A 82 8.65 -14.16 10.51
N GLN A 83 9.68 -13.43 10.93
CA GLN A 83 10.92 -13.27 10.15
C GLN A 83 12.07 -14.01 10.81
N ALA A 84 12.84 -14.76 10.03
CA ALA A 84 14.08 -15.35 10.50
C ALA A 84 15.09 -14.25 10.85
N THR A 85 15.64 -14.28 12.05
CA THR A 85 16.79 -13.44 12.44
C THR A 85 18.07 -14.22 12.21
N GLU A 86 19.15 -13.55 11.84
CA GLU A 86 20.44 -14.19 11.55
C GLU A 86 21.00 -15.05 12.71
N ASP A 87 20.57 -14.79 13.94
CA ASP A 87 21.02 -15.45 15.17
C ASP A 87 20.10 -16.59 15.66
N ASP A 88 18.93 -16.76 15.07
CA ASP A 88 17.95 -17.73 15.57
C ASP A 88 17.76 -18.87 14.57
N SER A 89 18.20 -20.06 14.99
CA SER A 89 17.80 -21.34 14.37
C SER A 89 16.34 -21.70 14.71
N THR A 90 15.50 -20.69 14.94
CA THR A 90 14.08 -20.88 15.22
C THR A 90 13.42 -21.37 13.92
N GLU A 91 12.92 -22.59 13.96
CA GLU A 91 12.08 -23.11 12.89
C GLU A 91 10.94 -22.10 12.66
N LEU A 92 10.82 -21.57 11.46
CA LEU A 92 9.69 -20.75 11.05
C LEU A 92 8.42 -21.58 11.28
N SER A 93 7.53 -21.07 12.12
CA SER A 93 6.43 -21.88 12.69
C SER A 93 5.04 -21.39 12.25
N ALA A 94 4.97 -20.53 11.22
CA ALA A 94 3.70 -20.09 10.68
C ALA A 94 3.12 -21.11 9.70
N ASP A 95 1.78 -21.12 9.58
CA ASP A 95 1.05 -22.02 8.67
C ASP A 95 1.11 -21.57 7.19
N TRP A 96 1.63 -20.38 6.93
CA TRP A 96 1.74 -19.78 5.62
C TRP A 96 3.12 -19.21 5.35
N ASP A 97 3.52 -19.24 4.09
CA ASP A 97 4.79 -18.69 3.61
C ASP A 97 4.55 -17.53 2.64
N LEU A 98 5.31 -16.45 2.81
CA LEU A 98 5.43 -15.36 1.85
C LEU A 98 6.75 -15.51 1.10
N CYS A 99 6.66 -15.91 -0.16
CA CYS A 99 7.80 -16.05 -1.04
C CYS A 99 7.91 -14.81 -1.94
N ILE A 100 9.10 -14.26 -2.05
CA ILE A 100 9.47 -13.15 -2.93
C ILE A 100 10.66 -13.56 -3.78
N GLY A 101 10.67 -13.07 -5.02
CA GLY A 101 11.79 -13.25 -5.96
C GLY A 101 12.48 -11.92 -6.26
N ASP A 102 13.29 -11.92 -7.32
CA ASP A 102 13.95 -10.70 -7.81
C ASP A 102 13.02 -9.81 -8.64
N ASP A 103 11.87 -10.34 -9.04
CA ASP A 103 10.85 -9.64 -9.83
C ASP A 103 9.76 -9.00 -8.95
N ALA A 104 8.88 -8.21 -9.57
CA ALA A 104 7.77 -7.54 -8.89
C ALA A 104 6.57 -8.47 -8.66
N ARG A 105 6.83 -9.63 -8.03
CA ARG A 105 5.87 -10.69 -7.73
C ARG A 105 6.01 -11.16 -6.30
N VAL A 106 4.89 -11.56 -5.71
CA VAL A 106 4.84 -12.28 -4.44
C VAL A 106 3.94 -13.49 -4.55
N VAL A 107 4.30 -14.53 -3.80
CA VAL A 107 3.50 -15.73 -3.64
C VAL A 107 3.20 -15.91 -2.16
N VAL A 108 1.94 -16.08 -1.82
CA VAL A 108 1.51 -16.49 -0.49
C VAL A 108 0.91 -17.87 -0.60
N CYS A 109 1.45 -18.85 0.11
CA CYS A 109 0.95 -20.22 0.09
C CYS A 109 1.01 -20.86 1.47
N LYS A 110 0.23 -21.92 1.69
CA LYS A 110 0.36 -22.72 2.90
C LYS A 110 1.73 -23.38 2.96
N THR A 111 2.33 -23.39 4.13
CA THR A 111 3.58 -24.07 4.40
C THR A 111 3.45 -25.57 4.08
N ASP A 112 4.50 -26.15 3.47
CA ASP A 112 4.55 -27.55 3.06
C ASP A 112 3.47 -27.99 2.04
N SER A 113 2.80 -27.06 1.40
CA SER A 113 1.83 -27.37 0.33
C SER A 113 2.51 -27.49 -1.04
N ASP A 114 2.17 -28.53 -1.77
CA ASP A 114 2.61 -28.71 -3.18
C ASP A 114 1.65 -27.92 -4.07
N VAL A 115 1.93 -26.62 -4.25
CA VAL A 115 1.03 -25.70 -4.94
C VAL A 115 1.46 -25.51 -6.38
N GLU A 116 0.57 -25.84 -7.33
CA GLU A 116 0.74 -25.43 -8.71
C GLU A 116 0.43 -23.93 -8.82
N LEU A 117 1.48 -23.13 -9.06
CA LEU A 117 1.37 -21.68 -9.18
C LEU A 117 1.03 -21.29 -10.61
N TRP A 118 -0.04 -20.54 -10.76
CA TRP A 118 -0.37 -19.88 -12.02
C TRP A 118 0.20 -18.46 -11.99
N GLU A 119 0.93 -18.08 -13.04
CA GLU A 119 1.51 -16.75 -13.19
C GLU A 119 0.57 -15.85 -13.99
N PRO A 120 0.12 -14.72 -13.42
CA PRO A 120 -0.60 -13.72 -14.19
C PRO A 120 0.28 -13.17 -15.32
N GLU A 121 -0.33 -12.83 -16.44
CA GLU A 121 0.39 -12.15 -17.54
C GLU A 121 0.41 -10.64 -17.30
N GLY A 122 1.59 -10.02 -17.37
CA GLY A 122 1.74 -8.57 -17.30
C GLY A 122 1.04 -7.89 -18.48
N THR A 123 0.53 -6.68 -18.26
CA THR A 123 -0.37 -6.02 -19.23
C THR A 123 0.03 -4.61 -19.63
N ILE A 124 1.03 -4.02 -18.97
CA ILE A 124 1.42 -2.62 -19.18
C ILE A 124 2.90 -2.55 -19.50
N GLU A 125 3.24 -2.34 -20.76
CA GLU A 125 4.61 -2.04 -21.16
C GLU A 125 5.02 -0.66 -20.63
N VAL A 126 6.13 -0.60 -19.91
CA VAL A 126 6.67 0.63 -19.35
C VAL A 126 7.92 1.07 -20.10
N ASP A 127 8.05 2.38 -20.29
CA ASP A 127 9.25 2.98 -20.86
C ASP A 127 10.46 2.80 -19.94
N ALA A 128 11.59 2.35 -20.49
CA ALA A 128 12.80 2.02 -19.73
C ALA A 128 13.40 3.25 -19.01
N ASP A 129 13.41 4.40 -19.67
CA ASP A 129 13.96 5.64 -19.10
C ASP A 129 13.07 6.09 -17.94
N PHE A 130 11.74 6.05 -18.11
CA PHE A 130 10.79 6.38 -17.05
C PHE A 130 10.96 5.42 -15.84
N HIS A 131 11.05 4.10 -16.06
CA HIS A 131 11.23 3.14 -15.00
C HIS A 131 12.55 3.34 -14.25
N GLN A 132 13.63 3.60 -14.97
CA GLN A 132 14.94 3.89 -14.38
C GLN A 132 14.92 5.20 -13.57
N GLU A 133 14.30 6.24 -14.10
CA GLU A 133 14.20 7.53 -13.42
C GLU A 133 13.38 7.44 -12.13
N ILE A 134 12.21 6.78 -12.14
CA ILE A 134 11.36 6.66 -10.94
C ILE A 134 12.02 5.79 -9.86
N THR A 135 12.70 4.70 -10.24
CA THR A 135 13.46 3.85 -9.32
C THR A 135 14.62 4.62 -8.68
N SER A 136 15.39 5.36 -9.50
CA SER A 136 16.47 6.22 -9.01
C SER A 136 15.96 7.34 -8.09
N ALA A 137 14.78 7.89 -8.37
CA ALA A 137 14.18 8.92 -7.53
C ALA A 137 13.85 8.38 -6.13
N TRP A 138 13.27 7.20 -6.00
CA TRP A 138 13.04 6.56 -4.71
C TRP A 138 14.33 6.31 -3.94
N GLN A 139 15.39 5.84 -4.60
CA GLN A 139 16.70 5.65 -3.97
C GLN A 139 17.29 6.97 -3.43
N LYS A 140 17.12 8.07 -4.19
CA LYS A 140 17.55 9.40 -3.74
C LYS A 140 16.73 9.91 -2.57
N GLU A 141 15.41 9.71 -2.58
CA GLU A 141 14.52 10.11 -1.49
C GLU A 141 14.80 9.32 -0.20
N CYS A 142 15.20 8.05 -0.30
CA CYS A 142 15.64 7.25 0.84
C CYS A 142 17.00 7.71 1.42
N ASN A 143 17.77 8.54 0.72
CA ASN A 143 19.03 9.02 1.23
C ASN A 143 18.83 10.35 1.99
N PRO A 144 19.03 10.40 3.33
CA PRO A 144 18.75 11.59 4.14
C PRO A 144 19.62 12.79 3.78
N ASN A 145 20.74 12.58 3.05
CA ASN A 145 21.58 13.68 2.57
C ASN A 145 21.04 14.38 1.33
N HIS A 146 20.06 13.80 0.64
CA HIS A 146 19.53 14.33 -0.60
C HIS A 146 18.21 15.09 -0.44
N VAL A 147 17.49 14.85 0.64
CA VAL A 147 16.17 15.47 0.87
C VAL A 147 16.25 16.42 2.05
N SER A 148 15.92 17.69 1.82
CA SER A 148 15.71 18.63 2.92
C SER A 148 14.36 18.26 3.58
N GLN A 149 14.41 18.08 4.88
CA GLN A 149 13.22 17.67 5.62
C GLN A 149 12.22 18.82 5.68
N GLY A 150 11.04 18.60 5.08
CA GLY A 150 9.87 19.48 5.18
C GLY A 150 9.17 19.35 6.53
N ALA A 151 7.89 19.07 6.53
CA ALA A 151 7.14 18.79 7.76
C ALA A 151 7.61 17.47 8.39
N TYR A 152 8.32 17.58 9.52
CA TYR A 152 8.82 16.41 10.22
C TYR A 152 7.72 15.71 11.00
N VAL A 153 7.51 14.42 10.68
CA VAL A 153 6.73 13.51 11.51
C VAL A 153 7.69 12.47 12.06
N SER A 154 7.89 12.47 13.39
CA SER A 154 8.78 11.48 14.00
C SER A 154 8.33 10.05 13.68
N LYS A 155 9.29 9.11 13.65
CA LYS A 155 8.98 7.69 13.44
C LYS A 155 7.93 7.21 14.43
N GLN A 156 8.05 7.59 15.71
CA GLN A 156 7.09 7.23 16.75
C GLN A 156 5.67 7.73 16.43
N GLN A 157 5.51 9.01 16.03
CA GLN A 157 4.19 9.55 15.66
C GLN A 157 3.62 8.90 14.41
N TYR A 158 4.49 8.55 13.46
CA TYR A 158 4.06 7.78 12.29
C TYR A 158 3.56 6.40 12.72
N ASP A 159 4.32 5.66 13.51
CA ASP A 159 3.99 4.31 13.96
C ASP A 159 2.68 4.31 14.79
N GLU A 160 2.53 5.25 15.74
CA GLU A 160 1.32 5.39 16.57
C GLU A 160 0.05 5.71 15.75
N GLY A 161 0.19 6.49 14.68
CA GLY A 161 -0.93 6.86 13.81
C GLY A 161 -1.20 5.91 12.65
N SER A 162 -0.25 5.05 12.33
CA SER A 162 -0.28 4.24 11.10
C SER A 162 -1.38 3.20 11.11
N ALA A 163 -1.58 2.47 12.20
CA ALA A 163 -2.57 1.42 12.29
C ALA A 163 -4.00 1.95 12.00
N ALA A 164 -4.37 3.09 12.61
CA ALA A 164 -5.68 3.69 12.38
C ALA A 164 -5.85 4.22 10.95
N ARG A 165 -4.77 4.76 10.36
CA ARG A 165 -4.79 5.31 9.00
C ARG A 165 -4.83 4.22 7.94
N LEU A 166 -3.97 3.21 8.06
CA LEU A 166 -3.88 2.09 7.12
C LEU A 166 -5.16 1.23 7.09
N ASN A 167 -5.89 1.16 8.22
CA ASN A 167 -7.14 0.42 8.34
C ASN A 167 -8.39 1.31 8.22
N LEU A 168 -8.26 2.58 7.83
CA LEU A 168 -9.38 3.54 7.75
C LEU A 168 -10.25 3.54 9.02
N MET A 169 -9.61 3.52 10.20
CA MET A 169 -10.34 3.51 11.46
C MET A 169 -10.82 4.93 11.81
N GLY A 170 -12.12 5.13 11.74
CA GLY A 170 -12.79 6.33 12.20
C GLY A 170 -12.98 6.36 13.71
N GLN A 171 -13.27 7.54 14.24
CA GLN A 171 -13.49 7.79 15.65
C GLN A 171 -14.87 8.38 15.84
N GLN A 172 -15.69 7.74 16.66
CA GLN A 172 -17.03 8.24 16.99
C GLN A 172 -16.93 9.26 18.13
N LEU A 173 -17.37 10.49 17.87
CA LEU A 173 -17.50 11.56 18.86
C LEU A 173 -18.96 12.04 18.93
N GLY A 174 -19.71 11.51 19.90
CA GLY A 174 -21.15 11.73 19.96
C GLY A 174 -21.85 11.12 18.73
N GLU A 175 -22.55 11.96 17.96
CA GLU A 175 -23.22 11.56 16.73
C GLU A 175 -22.32 11.70 15.49
N GLU A 176 -21.16 12.33 15.62
CA GLU A 176 -20.25 12.56 14.50
C GLU A 176 -19.17 11.47 14.40
N MET A 177 -18.94 11.00 13.17
CA MET A 177 -17.78 10.20 12.81
C MET A 177 -16.69 11.13 12.28
N ILE A 178 -15.47 11.03 12.82
CA ILE A 178 -14.33 11.81 12.37
C ILE A 178 -13.21 10.92 11.83
N TRP A 179 -12.48 11.45 10.86
CA TRP A 179 -11.25 10.88 10.32
C TRP A 179 -10.34 12.01 9.79
N PRO A 180 -9.04 11.99 9.97
CA PRO A 180 -8.29 11.04 10.80
C PRO A 180 -8.65 11.18 12.29
N PRO A 181 -8.43 10.11 13.08
CA PRO A 181 -8.71 10.13 14.51
C PRO A 181 -7.86 11.18 15.25
N ARG A 182 -8.42 11.75 16.31
CA ARG A 182 -7.73 12.72 17.17
C ARG A 182 -7.40 12.08 18.50
N GLN A 183 -6.28 12.48 19.09
CA GLN A 183 -5.87 12.04 20.42
C GLN A 183 -6.53 12.87 21.53
N MET A 184 -6.83 14.14 21.25
CA MET A 184 -7.38 15.10 22.22
C MET A 184 -8.54 15.88 21.63
N ASP A 185 -9.47 16.28 22.49
CA ASP A 185 -10.52 17.23 22.16
C ASP A 185 -9.99 18.70 22.10
N ASN A 186 -10.88 19.64 21.82
CA ASN A 186 -10.51 21.06 21.76
C ASN A 186 -10.11 21.65 23.13
N ASN A 187 -10.36 20.95 24.24
CA ASN A 187 -9.98 21.34 25.60
C ASN A 187 -8.69 20.65 26.08
N GLY A 188 -8.06 19.82 25.22
CA GLY A 188 -6.87 19.06 25.57
C GLY A 188 -7.13 17.79 26.38
N LEU A 189 -8.36 17.33 26.46
CA LEU A 189 -8.71 16.08 27.11
C LEU A 189 -8.56 14.91 26.12
N ALA A 190 -8.00 13.79 26.63
CA ALA A 190 -7.87 12.58 25.83
C ALA A 190 -9.25 12.05 25.43
N ILE A 191 -9.37 11.67 24.15
CA ILE A 191 -10.58 11.07 23.60
C ILE A 191 -10.35 9.60 23.27
N PRO A 192 -11.43 8.78 23.23
CA PRO A 192 -11.32 7.35 22.92
C PRO A 192 -10.61 7.13 21.58
N GLN A 193 -9.84 6.07 21.50
CA GLN A 193 -9.15 5.69 20.26
C GLN A 193 -10.14 5.38 19.12
N ALA A 194 -9.69 5.55 17.90
CA ALA A 194 -10.44 5.16 16.72
C ALA A 194 -10.69 3.65 16.72
N SER A 195 -11.94 3.26 16.52
CA SER A 195 -12.36 1.86 16.62
C SER A 195 -13.41 1.44 15.59
N THR A 196 -13.89 2.37 14.77
CA THR A 196 -14.96 2.10 13.80
C THR A 196 -14.37 2.11 12.40
N PRO A 197 -14.35 0.98 11.67
CA PRO A 197 -13.86 0.98 10.30
C PRO A 197 -14.77 1.81 9.40
N LEU A 198 -14.17 2.62 8.55
CA LEU A 198 -14.86 3.29 7.45
C LEU A 198 -15.00 2.31 6.28
N HIS A 199 -16.03 2.52 5.45
CA HIS A 199 -16.17 1.74 4.23
C HIS A 199 -15.00 2.01 3.28
N GLY A 200 -14.53 0.98 2.59
CA GLY A 200 -13.35 1.03 1.73
C GLY A 200 -13.57 1.77 0.39
N VAL A 201 -14.70 2.49 0.24
CA VAL A 201 -15.05 3.28 -0.95
C VAL A 201 -15.47 4.67 -0.51
N ALA A 202 -15.07 5.70 -1.27
CA ALA A 202 -15.45 7.08 -1.05
C ALA A 202 -15.64 7.80 -2.39
N SER A 203 -16.31 8.97 -2.36
CA SER A 203 -16.57 9.79 -3.54
C SER A 203 -15.64 11.00 -3.58
N VAL A 204 -15.09 11.33 -4.75
CA VAL A 204 -14.26 12.52 -4.97
C VAL A 204 -15.14 13.78 -4.91
N GLU A 205 -14.87 14.69 -3.97
CA GLU A 205 -15.50 16.01 -3.88
C GLU A 205 -14.70 17.10 -4.61
N SER A 206 -13.37 16.98 -4.58
CA SER A 206 -12.45 17.85 -5.32
C SER A 206 -11.10 17.19 -5.50
N TRP A 207 -10.28 17.76 -6.36
CA TRP A 207 -8.92 17.28 -6.57
C TRP A 207 -7.99 18.42 -6.97
N THR A 208 -6.68 18.19 -6.82
CA THR A 208 -5.65 19.10 -7.29
C THR A 208 -4.41 18.33 -7.74
N LYS A 209 -3.73 18.85 -8.75
CA LYS A 209 -2.42 18.37 -9.16
C LYS A 209 -1.40 19.47 -8.88
N LEU A 210 -0.53 19.24 -7.92
CA LEU A 210 0.59 20.12 -7.65
C LEU A 210 1.63 19.97 -8.74
N ALA A 211 1.99 21.08 -9.38
CA ALA A 211 3.09 21.08 -10.35
C ALA A 211 4.42 20.69 -9.65
N PRO A 212 5.40 20.13 -10.39
CA PRO A 212 6.67 19.70 -9.79
C PRO A 212 7.35 20.74 -8.92
N ALA A 213 7.37 22.00 -9.35
CA ALA A 213 7.97 23.11 -8.59
C ALA A 213 7.23 23.47 -7.29
N GLY A 214 5.97 23.04 -7.14
CA GLY A 214 5.15 23.27 -5.94
C GLY A 214 5.00 22.04 -5.06
N ALA A 215 5.61 20.91 -5.45
CA ALA A 215 5.55 19.69 -4.67
C ALA A 215 6.36 19.83 -3.36
N PRO A 216 5.88 19.24 -2.26
CA PRO A 216 6.66 19.15 -1.02
C PRO A 216 8.02 18.47 -1.23
N SER A 217 8.99 18.80 -0.37
CA SER A 217 10.38 18.33 -0.49
C SER A 217 10.51 16.82 -0.53
N GLU A 218 9.65 16.09 0.16
CA GLU A 218 9.59 14.61 0.18
C GLU A 218 9.24 13.97 -1.18
N PHE A 219 8.74 14.76 -2.12
CA PHE A 219 8.39 14.32 -3.47
C PHE A 219 9.28 14.96 -4.54
N SER A 220 10.32 15.70 -4.14
CA SER A 220 11.09 16.57 -5.04
C SER A 220 11.75 15.84 -6.21
N PHE A 221 12.14 14.58 -6.03
CA PHE A 221 12.73 13.78 -7.10
C PHE A 221 11.69 13.08 -7.98
N ARG A 222 10.55 12.68 -7.42
CA ARG A 222 9.50 11.98 -8.17
C ARG A 222 8.52 12.91 -8.89
N ALA A 223 8.21 14.05 -8.29
CA ALA A 223 7.24 14.97 -8.86
C ALA A 223 7.55 15.42 -10.30
N PRO A 224 8.81 15.71 -10.68
CA PRO A 224 9.16 16.02 -12.08
C PRO A 224 8.88 14.86 -13.04
N ILE A 225 9.18 13.63 -12.63
CA ILE A 225 9.02 12.42 -13.45
C ILE A 225 7.53 12.12 -13.65
N LEU A 226 6.73 12.24 -12.57
CA LEU A 226 5.28 12.03 -12.58
C LEU A 226 4.49 13.20 -13.20
N GLY A 227 5.16 14.29 -13.56
CA GLY A 227 4.50 15.50 -14.04
C GLY A 227 3.66 16.21 -12.99
N GLY A 228 3.97 15.98 -11.71
CA GLY A 228 3.29 16.55 -10.53
C GLY A 228 2.74 15.50 -9.58
N ILE A 229 2.20 15.94 -8.46
CA ILE A 229 1.58 15.09 -7.43
C ILE A 229 0.08 15.36 -7.37
N THR A 230 -0.72 14.33 -7.58
CA THR A 230 -2.18 14.45 -7.59
C THR A 230 -2.75 14.03 -6.24
N THR A 231 -3.63 14.88 -5.69
CA THR A 231 -4.39 14.62 -4.48
C THR A 231 -5.88 14.73 -4.75
N VAL A 232 -6.66 13.93 -4.03
CA VAL A 232 -8.12 13.98 -4.03
C VAL A 232 -8.63 14.27 -2.64
N PHE A 233 -9.67 15.09 -2.55
CA PHE A 233 -10.45 15.29 -1.36
C PHE A 233 -11.72 14.46 -1.51
N VAL A 234 -11.90 13.50 -0.62
CA VAL A 234 -12.97 12.51 -0.72
C VAL A 234 -13.91 12.58 0.46
N ARG A 235 -15.16 12.14 0.24
CA ARG A 235 -16.18 11.94 1.26
C ARG A 235 -16.48 10.45 1.38
N PHE A 236 -16.38 9.94 2.60
CA PHE A 236 -16.87 8.60 2.95
C PHE A 236 -18.38 8.59 3.11
N GLU A 237 -19.01 7.46 2.87
CA GLU A 237 -20.45 7.29 3.04
C GLU A 237 -20.92 7.59 4.48
N GLN A 238 -20.09 7.24 5.47
CA GLN A 238 -20.35 7.53 6.89
C GLN A 238 -20.18 9.02 7.27
N GLY A 239 -19.84 9.90 6.32
CA GLY A 239 -19.78 11.34 6.50
C GLY A 239 -18.40 11.97 6.59
N PRO A 240 -17.35 11.34 7.14
CA PRO A 240 -16.02 11.93 7.20
C PRO A 240 -15.48 12.28 5.82
N ARG A 241 -14.52 13.20 5.83
CA ARG A 241 -13.78 13.61 4.63
C ARG A 241 -12.30 13.46 4.87
N GLY A 242 -11.54 13.22 3.80
CA GLY A 242 -10.09 13.12 3.88
C GLY A 242 -9.39 13.53 2.59
N VAL A 243 -8.13 13.90 2.72
CA VAL A 243 -7.23 14.16 1.58
C VAL A 243 -6.30 12.96 1.43
N PHE A 244 -6.22 12.45 0.21
CA PHE A 244 -5.36 11.32 -0.13
C PHE A 244 -4.60 11.61 -1.43
N LEU A 245 -3.40 11.03 -1.55
CA LEU A 245 -2.73 10.94 -2.84
C LEU A 245 -3.45 9.94 -3.75
N LEU A 246 -3.41 10.15 -5.06
CA LEU A 246 -3.72 9.10 -6.01
C LEU A 246 -2.54 8.14 -6.16
N VAL A 247 -2.82 6.91 -6.59
CA VAL A 247 -1.76 5.98 -6.99
C VAL A 247 -0.96 6.55 -8.16
N ASP A 248 0.35 6.30 -8.15
CA ASP A 248 1.25 6.76 -9.22
C ASP A 248 1.38 5.73 -10.36
N ASP A 249 0.84 4.52 -10.15
CA ASP A 249 0.91 3.38 -11.09
C ASP A 249 -0.06 3.48 -12.27
N GLU A 250 -1.00 4.43 -12.24
CA GLU A 250 -2.04 4.56 -13.25
C GLU A 250 -2.11 5.99 -13.79
N ASP A 251 -2.43 6.12 -15.08
CA ASP A 251 -2.77 7.43 -15.63
C ASP A 251 -4.16 7.84 -15.13
N ASN A 252 -4.17 8.63 -14.06
CA ASN A 252 -5.35 9.01 -13.32
C ASN A 252 -5.75 10.46 -13.60
N ASN A 253 -6.91 10.64 -14.22
CA ASN A 253 -7.57 11.94 -14.37
C ASN A 253 -8.85 11.96 -13.51
N PRO A 254 -8.76 12.30 -12.20
CA PRO A 254 -9.91 12.27 -11.32
C PRO A 254 -10.95 13.30 -11.72
N LYS A 255 -12.23 12.94 -11.54
CA LYS A 255 -13.38 13.81 -11.73
C LYS A 255 -14.18 13.88 -10.44
N ILE A 256 -14.87 14.99 -10.22
CA ILE A 256 -15.84 15.12 -9.12
C ILE A 256 -16.93 14.06 -9.30
N GLY A 257 -17.19 13.30 -8.26
CA GLY A 257 -18.17 12.20 -8.26
C GLY A 257 -17.58 10.83 -8.52
N ASP A 258 -16.31 10.73 -8.99
CA ASP A 258 -15.67 9.44 -9.15
C ASP A 258 -15.64 8.68 -7.82
N GLN A 259 -15.86 7.37 -7.90
CA GLN A 259 -15.66 6.48 -6.77
C GLN A 259 -14.19 6.08 -6.68
N VAL A 260 -13.67 6.07 -5.46
CA VAL A 260 -12.29 5.63 -5.18
C VAL A 260 -12.29 4.54 -4.13
N ARG A 261 -11.36 3.61 -4.28
CA ARG A 261 -10.98 2.64 -3.25
C ARG A 261 -9.61 2.98 -2.70
N PHE A 262 -9.28 2.42 -1.55
CA PHE A 262 -8.04 2.70 -0.87
C PHE A 262 -7.09 1.50 -0.96
N VAL A 263 -5.84 1.78 -1.30
CA VAL A 263 -4.79 0.78 -1.50
C VAL A 263 -3.53 1.17 -0.76
N THR A 264 -2.86 0.21 -0.15
CA THR A 264 -1.58 0.43 0.52
C THR A 264 -0.49 0.65 -0.52
N ARG A 265 0.24 1.76 -0.40
CA ARG A 265 1.35 2.13 -1.31
C ARG A 265 2.47 2.80 -0.52
N ARG A 266 3.63 2.90 -1.15
CA ARG A 266 4.70 3.80 -0.69
C ARG A 266 4.25 5.24 -0.86
N ILE A 267 4.40 6.05 0.18
CA ILE A 267 4.01 7.47 0.13
C ILE A 267 5.22 8.37 -0.09
N TYR A 268 6.20 8.30 0.79
CA TYR A 268 7.46 9.04 0.73
C TYR A 268 8.52 8.33 1.58
N ALA A 269 9.76 8.78 1.48
CA ALA A 269 10.83 8.33 2.37
C ALA A 269 11.25 9.46 3.32
N GLN A 270 11.52 9.11 4.58
CA GLN A 270 12.00 10.03 5.60
C GLN A 270 12.97 9.29 6.53
N GLU A 271 14.12 9.90 6.83
CA GLU A 271 15.15 9.31 7.67
C GLU A 271 15.63 7.94 7.18
N ALA A 272 15.76 7.77 5.88
CA ALA A 272 16.07 6.51 5.20
C ALA A 272 14.99 5.41 5.27
N PHE A 273 13.82 5.68 5.86
CA PHE A 273 12.71 4.73 5.94
C PHE A 273 11.59 5.11 4.98
N ILE A 274 11.05 4.12 4.29
CA ILE A 274 9.85 4.28 3.48
C ILE A 274 8.65 4.40 4.41
N ARG A 275 7.80 5.38 4.13
CA ARG A 275 6.51 5.57 4.80
C ARG A 275 5.40 5.04 3.89
N TYR A 276 4.68 4.06 4.39
CA TYR A 276 3.53 3.48 3.71
C TYR A 276 2.25 4.18 4.18
N GLY A 277 1.26 4.18 3.32
CA GLY A 277 -0.05 4.73 3.62
C GLY A 277 -1.07 4.33 2.58
N LEU A 278 -2.30 4.81 2.75
CA LEU A 278 -3.34 4.60 1.78
C LEU A 278 -3.30 5.67 0.70
N LYS A 279 -3.30 5.24 -0.55
CA LYS A 279 -3.59 6.07 -1.71
C LYS A 279 -4.97 5.74 -2.27
N CYS A 280 -5.57 6.68 -2.95
CA CYS A 280 -6.79 6.46 -3.69
C CYS A 280 -6.52 5.88 -5.07
N GLN A 281 -7.30 4.88 -5.44
CA GLN A 281 -7.38 4.34 -6.78
C GLN A 281 -8.80 4.57 -7.31
N ILE A 282 -8.92 5.15 -8.51
CA ILE A 282 -10.23 5.38 -9.14
C ILE A 282 -10.83 4.02 -9.50
N VAL A 283 -12.09 3.80 -9.11
CA VAL A 283 -12.83 2.61 -9.52
C VAL A 283 -13.27 2.82 -10.96
N LYS A 284 -12.71 2.04 -11.89
CA LYS A 284 -13.14 2.01 -13.29
C LYS A 284 -14.32 1.03 -13.39
N GLU A 285 -15.40 1.48 -14.02
CA GLU A 285 -16.58 0.65 -14.33
C GLU A 285 -16.26 -0.41 -15.39
#